data_1fdb7aae18a263d5f420d03b3b13be62
#
_entry.id   1fdb7aae18a263d5f420d03b3b13be62
#
_cell.length_a   1.000
_cell.length_b   1.000
_cell.length_c   1.000
_cell.angle_alpha   90.00
_cell.angle_beta   90.00
_cell.angle_gamma   90.00
#
_symmetry.space_group_name_H-M   'P 1'
#
loop_
_entity.id
_entity.type
_entity.pdbx_description
1 polymer ?
#
loop_
_entity_poly.entity_id
_entity_poly.type
_entity_poly.pdbx_seq_one_letter_code
_entity_poly.pdbx_strand_id
1 'polypeptide(L)'
;MHYHIILTTKCNSQCKYCYEKSMNDFDADIEKKAKLDLSSPESSKIDVNALKKFIAKDKNPVIIFYGGEPLLQINKIKEIMNNIDVPYRMQTNGKLLDKLPIKYLNRIDKILVSIDGDKETTDRNRGKGTYDLVMNNISLIKENSYSGEIIARMTLSIESPDIYDQVLHLISIGFSSIHWQIDAGFYGYDYDKEKFSLFVKEYNNSIAKLIDFWMNSIRNKKVLKLYPFLGIVNSLLNNEKSSLRCGAGHSGYAIRTDGKLVACPIMSWVEDFISGDLNSEPKNLKRFPIAERCNNCQIKYICGGRCLYWSYLKLWPEKGNELICNTIKDRKSVV
;
A
#
# COMPACT_ATOMS: atom_id res chain seq x y z
N MET A 1 -13.39 -3.75 9.62
CA MET A 1 -12.15 -2.94 9.37
C MET A 1 -11.09 -3.78 8.67
N HIS A 2 -10.00 -3.16 8.19
CA HIS A 2 -8.84 -3.87 7.62
C HIS A 2 -7.68 -3.84 8.63
N TYR A 3 -7.08 -4.99 8.90
CA TYR A 3 -5.95 -5.11 9.83
C TYR A 3 -4.73 -5.66 9.09
N HIS A 4 -3.73 -4.82 8.87
CA HIS A 4 -2.44 -5.23 8.33
C HIS A 4 -1.61 -5.85 9.45
N ILE A 5 -1.39 -7.15 9.42
CA ILE A 5 -0.56 -7.82 10.41
C ILE A 5 0.89 -7.79 9.93
N ILE A 6 1.73 -7.03 10.61
CA ILE A 6 3.17 -7.00 10.37
C ILE A 6 3.77 -8.27 10.98
N LEU A 7 4.09 -9.23 10.12
CA LEU A 7 4.63 -10.52 10.54
C LEU A 7 6.13 -10.47 10.83
N THR A 8 6.84 -9.59 10.14
CA THR A 8 8.27 -9.33 10.34
C THR A 8 8.67 -8.02 9.70
N THR A 9 9.73 -7.39 10.18
CA THR A 9 10.38 -6.25 9.52
C THR A 9 11.43 -6.71 8.51
N LYS A 10 11.86 -7.99 8.56
CA LYS A 10 12.79 -8.56 7.57
C LYS A 10 12.19 -8.65 6.18
N CYS A 11 13.04 -8.44 5.16
CA CYS A 11 12.70 -8.60 3.76
C CYS A 11 13.87 -9.26 2.99
N ASN A 12 13.53 -10.12 2.04
CA ASN A 12 14.47 -10.71 1.09
C ASN A 12 14.64 -9.85 -0.19
N SER A 13 14.26 -8.57 -0.14
CA SER A 13 14.40 -7.60 -1.21
C SER A 13 15.02 -6.30 -0.69
N GLN A 14 15.62 -5.52 -1.62
CA GLN A 14 16.24 -4.24 -1.31
C GLN A 14 15.74 -3.17 -2.28
N CYS A 15 14.41 -2.91 -2.25
CA CYS A 15 13.80 -1.92 -3.13
C CYS A 15 14.32 -0.50 -2.85
N LYS A 16 14.54 0.30 -3.91
CA LYS A 16 15.09 1.66 -3.79
C LYS A 16 14.25 2.59 -2.90
N TYR A 17 12.94 2.47 -2.97
CA TYR A 17 11.96 3.29 -2.24
C TYR A 17 11.40 2.57 -0.99
N CYS A 18 12.12 1.60 -0.43
CA CYS A 18 11.65 0.85 0.72
C CYS A 18 11.68 1.73 1.98
N TYR A 19 10.52 1.89 2.62
CA TYR A 19 10.41 2.63 3.87
C TYR A 19 11.11 1.94 5.05
N GLU A 20 11.26 0.61 5.02
CA GLU A 20 11.98 -0.15 6.05
C GLU A 20 13.49 0.15 6.05
N LYS A 21 14.06 0.51 4.90
CA LYS A 21 15.47 0.96 4.84
C LYS A 21 15.64 2.31 5.50
N SER A 22 14.65 3.18 5.38
CA SER A 22 14.65 4.45 6.07
C SER A 22 14.67 4.28 7.58
N MET A 23 14.20 3.14 8.10
CA MET A 23 14.26 2.86 9.53
C MET A 23 15.66 2.51 10.03
N ASN A 24 16.55 2.03 9.16
CA ASN A 24 17.95 1.73 9.51
C ASN A 24 18.86 2.95 9.37
N ASP A 25 18.50 3.86 8.48
CA ASP A 25 19.24 5.10 8.17
C ASP A 25 18.38 6.32 8.58
N PHE A 26 17.92 6.35 9.85
CA PHE A 26 17.09 7.46 10.31
C PHE A 26 17.78 8.78 10.09
N ASP A 27 17.19 9.55 9.22
CA ASP A 27 17.48 10.94 9.09
C ASP A 27 17.09 11.65 10.39
N ALA A 28 18.03 12.40 10.96
CA ALA A 28 17.83 13.28 12.11
C ALA A 28 16.57 14.18 11.99
N ASP A 29 16.04 14.36 10.77
CA ASP A 29 14.83 15.13 10.52
C ASP A 29 13.54 14.42 10.99
N ILE A 30 13.48 13.11 10.93
CA ILE A 30 12.32 12.35 11.44
C ILE A 30 12.32 12.37 12.97
N GLU A 31 13.48 12.14 13.59
CA GLU A 31 13.64 12.18 15.05
C GLU A 31 13.29 13.54 15.66
N LYS A 32 13.55 14.62 14.92
CA LYS A 32 13.16 16.00 15.34
C LYS A 32 11.65 16.23 15.28
N LYS A 33 10.91 15.44 14.48
CA LYS A 33 9.49 15.65 14.20
C LYS A 33 8.57 14.66 14.88
N ALA A 34 9.08 13.50 15.31
CA ALA A 34 8.28 12.44 15.89
C ALA A 34 9.10 11.65 16.91
N LYS A 35 8.44 11.22 17.98
CA LYS A 35 9.01 10.27 18.93
C LYS A 35 8.90 8.85 18.37
N LEU A 36 10.02 8.12 18.40
CA LEU A 36 10.12 6.80 17.79
C LEU A 36 10.09 5.71 18.87
N ASP A 37 9.31 4.66 18.62
CA ASP A 37 9.32 3.40 19.38
C ASP A 37 9.90 2.27 18.52
N LEU A 38 11.18 2.05 18.66
CA LEU A 38 11.96 1.01 17.96
C LEU A 38 12.00 -0.31 18.74
N SER A 39 11.25 -0.43 19.83
CA SER A 39 11.28 -1.60 20.73
C SER A 39 10.59 -2.86 20.17
N SER A 40 9.89 -2.73 19.03
CA SER A 40 9.20 -3.87 18.41
C SER A 40 10.15 -5.00 18.03
N PRO A 41 9.84 -6.27 18.34
CA PRO A 41 10.62 -7.40 17.88
C PRO A 41 10.60 -7.51 16.35
N GLU A 42 11.70 -7.95 15.76
CA GLU A 42 11.84 -8.11 14.32
C GLU A 42 10.84 -9.10 13.71
N SER A 43 10.52 -10.18 14.43
CA SER A 43 9.52 -11.18 14.04
C SER A 43 8.35 -11.16 15.00
N SER A 44 7.17 -11.42 14.48
CA SER A 44 5.92 -11.33 15.22
C SER A 44 5.90 -12.22 16.48
N LYS A 45 5.68 -11.59 17.61
CA LYS A 45 5.40 -12.21 18.92
C LYS A 45 3.91 -12.17 19.28
N ILE A 46 3.04 -11.87 18.31
CA ILE A 46 1.60 -11.78 18.51
C ILE A 46 1.07 -13.12 19.06
N ASP A 47 0.39 -13.06 20.19
CA ASP A 47 -0.42 -14.18 20.68
C ASP A 47 -1.67 -14.31 19.79
N VAL A 48 -1.78 -15.46 19.13
CA VAL A 48 -2.89 -15.72 18.17
C VAL A 48 -4.24 -15.80 18.89
N ASN A 49 -4.29 -16.22 20.16
CA ASN A 49 -5.53 -16.22 20.93
C ASN A 49 -5.98 -14.79 21.25
N ALA A 50 -5.06 -13.91 21.64
CA ALA A 50 -5.36 -12.49 21.83
C ALA A 50 -5.80 -11.82 20.53
N LEU A 51 -5.11 -12.11 19.42
CA LEU A 51 -5.51 -11.65 18.08
C LEU A 51 -6.91 -12.12 17.72
N LYS A 52 -7.23 -13.40 17.93
CA LYS A 52 -8.55 -13.98 17.68
C LYS A 52 -9.64 -13.25 18.46
N LYS A 53 -9.41 -13.01 19.76
CA LYS A 53 -10.35 -12.28 20.62
C LYS A 53 -10.56 -10.84 20.15
N PHE A 54 -9.49 -10.16 19.72
CA PHE A 54 -9.57 -8.79 19.19
C PHE A 54 -10.35 -8.76 17.87
N ILE A 55 -10.02 -9.63 16.91
CA ILE A 55 -10.66 -9.69 15.57
C ILE A 55 -12.15 -10.01 15.71
N ALA A 56 -12.55 -10.89 16.64
CA ALA A 56 -13.94 -11.25 16.88
C ALA A 56 -14.83 -10.08 17.37
N LYS A 57 -14.24 -8.99 17.84
CA LYS A 57 -14.97 -7.76 18.25
C LYS A 57 -15.39 -6.88 17.05
N ASP A 58 -14.82 -7.11 15.86
CA ASP A 58 -15.19 -6.39 14.63
C ASP A 58 -16.22 -7.19 13.83
N LYS A 59 -17.29 -6.54 13.38
CA LYS A 59 -18.37 -7.20 12.62
C LYS A 59 -17.92 -7.71 11.24
N ASN A 60 -16.99 -6.99 10.60
CA ASN A 60 -16.53 -7.29 9.24
C ASN A 60 -15.00 -7.10 9.14
N PRO A 61 -14.23 -7.92 9.86
CA PRO A 61 -12.78 -7.81 9.84
C PRO A 61 -12.20 -8.41 8.55
N VAL A 62 -11.13 -7.82 8.06
CA VAL A 62 -10.29 -8.38 7.00
C VAL A 62 -8.85 -8.37 7.48
N ILE A 63 -8.19 -9.50 7.49
CA ILE A 63 -6.77 -9.60 7.82
C ILE A 63 -5.95 -9.48 6.53
N ILE A 64 -4.92 -8.64 6.58
CA ILE A 64 -3.98 -8.43 5.48
C ILE A 64 -2.60 -8.81 5.99
N PHE A 65 -2.02 -9.91 5.50
CA PHE A 65 -0.64 -10.27 5.80
C PHE A 65 0.32 -9.26 5.18
N TYR A 66 1.19 -8.70 6.01
CA TYR A 66 2.06 -7.58 5.66
C TYR A 66 3.39 -7.68 6.44
N GLY A 67 4.33 -6.77 6.12
CA GLY A 67 5.62 -6.63 6.82
C GLY A 67 6.70 -6.19 5.84
N GLY A 68 7.95 -6.50 6.13
CA GLY A 68 9.01 -6.46 5.13
C GLY A 68 8.68 -7.44 4.02
N GLU A 69 8.70 -8.75 4.32
CA GLU A 69 8.11 -9.79 3.47
C GLU A 69 7.36 -10.81 4.33
N PRO A 70 6.02 -10.87 4.27
CA PRO A 70 5.23 -11.75 5.12
C PRO A 70 5.49 -13.23 4.89
N LEU A 71 5.87 -13.64 3.68
CA LEU A 71 6.17 -15.04 3.36
C LEU A 71 7.48 -15.57 3.98
N LEU A 72 8.28 -14.73 4.61
CA LEU A 72 9.35 -15.19 5.50
C LEU A 72 8.80 -15.81 6.79
N GLN A 73 7.53 -15.58 7.12
CA GLN A 73 6.84 -16.05 8.32
C GLN A 73 5.67 -17.01 8.00
N ILE A 74 5.88 -17.93 7.04
CA ILE A 74 4.83 -18.87 6.57
C ILE A 74 4.20 -19.64 7.73
N ASN A 75 4.97 -20.04 8.73
CA ASN A 75 4.46 -20.78 9.88
C ASN A 75 3.48 -19.92 10.70
N LYS A 76 3.78 -18.61 10.86
CA LYS A 76 2.88 -17.67 11.55
C LYS A 76 1.61 -17.40 10.74
N ILE A 77 1.72 -17.32 9.41
CA ILE A 77 0.55 -17.24 8.52
C ILE A 77 -0.36 -18.45 8.74
N LYS A 78 0.20 -19.65 8.69
CA LYS A 78 -0.54 -20.91 8.91
C LYS A 78 -1.19 -20.95 10.29
N GLU A 79 -0.46 -20.56 11.33
CA GLU A 79 -0.96 -20.51 12.71
C GLU A 79 -2.19 -19.57 12.81
N ILE A 80 -2.10 -18.37 12.26
CA ILE A 80 -3.22 -17.41 12.24
C ILE A 80 -4.40 -17.99 11.47
N MET A 81 -4.18 -18.47 10.26
CA MET A 81 -5.25 -18.99 9.39
C MET A 81 -5.92 -20.26 9.95
N ASN A 82 -5.21 -21.07 10.73
CA ASN A 82 -5.79 -22.26 11.37
C ASN A 82 -6.68 -21.92 12.58
N ASN A 83 -6.48 -20.75 13.19
CA ASN A 83 -7.19 -20.35 14.42
C ASN A 83 -8.26 -19.26 14.21
N ILE A 84 -8.16 -18.51 13.12
CA ILE A 84 -9.06 -17.39 12.83
C ILE A 84 -9.68 -17.62 11.45
N ASP A 85 -10.98 -17.47 11.36
CA ASP A 85 -11.72 -17.64 10.10
C ASP A 85 -12.38 -16.31 9.71
N VAL A 86 -11.71 -15.59 8.81
CA VAL A 86 -12.10 -14.27 8.28
C VAL A 86 -11.57 -14.14 6.86
N PRO A 87 -12.03 -13.17 6.05
CA PRO A 87 -11.41 -12.86 4.77
C PRO A 87 -9.94 -12.47 4.91
N TYR A 88 -9.10 -13.05 4.08
CA TYR A 88 -7.66 -12.81 4.06
C TYR A 88 -7.22 -12.10 2.79
N ARG A 89 -6.25 -11.20 2.94
CA ARG A 89 -5.49 -10.61 1.84
C ARG A 89 -4.00 -10.66 2.17
N MET A 90 -3.17 -10.47 1.17
CA MET A 90 -1.71 -10.43 1.35
C MET A 90 -1.10 -9.34 0.47
N GLN A 91 -0.11 -8.64 1.00
CA GLN A 91 0.81 -7.84 0.20
C GLN A 91 2.20 -8.43 0.31
N THR A 92 2.79 -8.80 -0.81
CA THR A 92 4.07 -9.53 -0.88
C THR A 92 4.93 -9.03 -2.04
N ASN A 93 6.25 -9.18 -1.92
CA ASN A 93 7.16 -8.98 -3.05
C ASN A 93 7.08 -10.11 -4.09
N GLY A 94 6.34 -11.18 -3.83
CA GLY A 94 6.05 -12.27 -4.75
C GLY A 94 7.15 -13.33 -4.90
N LYS A 95 8.34 -13.12 -4.34
CA LYS A 95 9.49 -14.02 -4.54
C LYS A 95 9.36 -15.39 -3.86
N LEU A 96 8.44 -15.53 -2.91
CA LEU A 96 8.20 -16.75 -2.13
C LEU A 96 6.76 -17.25 -2.23
N LEU A 97 6.00 -16.83 -3.24
CA LEU A 97 4.60 -17.25 -3.39
C LEU A 97 4.46 -18.77 -3.56
N ASP A 98 5.41 -19.41 -4.21
CA ASP A 98 5.46 -20.86 -4.41
C ASP A 98 5.68 -21.65 -3.10
N LYS A 99 6.11 -21.00 -2.01
CA LYS A 99 6.39 -21.65 -0.73
C LYS A 99 5.17 -21.79 0.18
N LEU A 100 4.13 -20.99 -0.03
CA LEU A 100 2.89 -21.13 0.73
C LEU A 100 2.01 -22.22 0.10
N PRO A 101 1.64 -23.29 0.84
CA PRO A 101 0.84 -24.36 0.27
C PRO A 101 -0.50 -23.85 -0.29
N ILE A 102 -0.91 -24.40 -1.43
CA ILE A 102 -2.08 -23.95 -2.19
C ILE A 102 -3.38 -23.90 -1.36
N LYS A 103 -3.56 -24.82 -0.40
CA LYS A 103 -4.69 -24.83 0.52
C LYS A 103 -4.82 -23.55 1.36
N TYR A 104 -3.68 -22.87 1.68
CA TYR A 104 -3.68 -21.58 2.37
C TYR A 104 -3.80 -20.43 1.38
N LEU A 105 -3.14 -20.53 0.22
CA LEU A 105 -3.27 -19.53 -0.85
C LEU A 105 -4.74 -19.35 -1.24
N ASN A 106 -5.50 -20.44 -1.45
CA ASN A 106 -6.91 -20.39 -1.85
C ASN A 106 -7.86 -19.83 -0.77
N ARG A 107 -7.37 -19.59 0.45
CA ARG A 107 -8.10 -18.85 1.48
C ARG A 107 -7.76 -17.34 1.47
N ILE A 108 -6.88 -16.91 0.57
CA ILE A 108 -6.50 -15.50 0.41
C ILE A 108 -7.25 -14.95 -0.80
N ASP A 109 -8.24 -14.09 -0.57
CA ASP A 109 -9.11 -13.55 -1.63
C ASP A 109 -8.34 -12.68 -2.61
N LYS A 110 -7.35 -11.92 -2.11
CA LYS A 110 -6.57 -10.97 -2.92
C LYS A 110 -5.10 -10.99 -2.51
N ILE A 111 -4.24 -11.17 -3.50
CA ILE A 111 -2.79 -11.04 -3.35
C ILE A 111 -2.32 -9.80 -4.14
N LEU A 112 -1.78 -8.84 -3.42
CA LEU A 112 -1.13 -7.68 -4.01
C LEU A 112 0.35 -8.02 -4.19
N VAL A 113 0.74 -8.27 -5.44
CA VAL A 113 2.11 -8.64 -5.79
C VAL A 113 2.88 -7.42 -6.26
N SER A 114 4.00 -7.17 -5.62
CA SER A 114 4.85 -6.03 -5.92
C SER A 114 5.57 -6.17 -7.26
N ILE A 115 5.15 -5.41 -8.25
CA ILE A 115 5.74 -5.32 -9.59
C ILE A 115 5.48 -3.91 -10.15
N ASP A 116 6.49 -3.27 -10.76
CA ASP A 116 6.40 -1.83 -11.10
C ASP A 116 6.14 -1.58 -12.59
N GLY A 117 5.90 -2.61 -13.37
CA GLY A 117 5.71 -2.53 -14.81
C GLY A 117 6.57 -3.54 -15.54
N ASP A 118 7.30 -3.10 -16.56
CA ASP A 118 8.21 -3.93 -17.35
C ASP A 118 9.42 -4.46 -16.52
N LYS A 119 10.16 -5.35 -17.15
CA LYS A 119 11.31 -6.00 -16.51
C LYS A 119 12.39 -5.00 -16.11
N GLU A 120 12.69 -4.03 -16.96
CA GLU A 120 13.73 -3.04 -16.68
C GLU A 120 13.37 -2.19 -15.47
N THR A 121 12.16 -1.65 -15.45
CA THR A 121 11.66 -0.81 -14.35
C THR A 121 11.55 -1.60 -13.05
N THR A 122 11.00 -2.82 -13.10
CA THR A 122 10.85 -3.68 -11.92
C THR A 122 12.21 -4.08 -11.34
N ASP A 123 13.13 -4.52 -12.18
CA ASP A 123 14.46 -4.98 -11.74
C ASP A 123 15.32 -3.81 -11.24
N ARG A 124 15.23 -2.64 -11.87
CA ARG A 124 15.91 -1.42 -11.43
C ARG A 124 15.47 -0.98 -10.03
N ASN A 125 14.19 -1.09 -9.74
CA ASN A 125 13.60 -0.63 -8.47
C ASN A 125 13.71 -1.68 -7.36
N ARG A 126 13.54 -2.97 -7.70
CA ARG A 126 13.35 -4.06 -6.72
C ARG A 126 14.48 -5.07 -6.66
N GLY A 127 15.48 -4.92 -7.55
CA GLY A 127 16.64 -5.79 -7.67
C GLY A 127 16.57 -6.71 -8.89
N LYS A 128 17.74 -6.92 -9.51
CA LYS A 128 17.91 -7.71 -10.73
C LYS A 128 17.30 -9.12 -10.60
N GLY A 129 16.56 -9.55 -11.62
CA GLY A 129 15.89 -10.85 -11.69
C GLY A 129 14.56 -10.92 -10.92
N THR A 130 14.13 -9.84 -10.28
CA THR A 130 12.87 -9.82 -9.54
C THR A 130 11.67 -10.04 -10.45
N TYR A 131 11.64 -9.39 -11.61
CA TYR A 131 10.54 -9.51 -12.56
C TYR A 131 10.30 -10.96 -12.98
N ASP A 132 11.34 -11.64 -13.47
CA ASP A 132 11.22 -13.02 -13.95
C ASP A 132 10.80 -13.98 -12.84
N LEU A 133 11.39 -13.85 -11.65
CA LEU A 133 11.05 -14.68 -10.49
C LEU A 133 9.59 -14.50 -10.06
N VAL A 134 9.12 -13.27 -10.01
CA VAL A 134 7.72 -12.95 -9.63
C VAL A 134 6.75 -13.51 -10.67
N MET A 135 7.02 -13.30 -11.97
CA MET A 135 6.17 -13.80 -13.04
C MET A 135 6.11 -15.31 -13.06
N ASN A 136 7.25 -15.99 -12.85
CA ASN A 136 7.31 -17.44 -12.73
C ASN A 136 6.45 -17.94 -11.54
N ASN A 137 6.59 -17.32 -10.37
CA ASN A 137 5.83 -17.72 -9.20
C ASN A 137 4.31 -17.48 -9.38
N ILE A 138 3.92 -16.40 -10.06
CA ILE A 138 2.52 -16.16 -10.41
C ILE A 138 1.99 -17.25 -11.34
N SER A 139 2.76 -17.67 -12.34
CA SER A 139 2.38 -18.78 -13.22
C SER A 139 2.21 -20.08 -12.44
N LEU A 140 3.17 -20.42 -11.59
CA LEU A 140 3.12 -21.63 -10.75
C LEU A 140 1.87 -21.68 -9.86
N ILE A 141 1.52 -20.59 -9.17
CA ILE A 141 0.31 -20.61 -8.31
C ILE A 141 -0.97 -20.67 -9.12
N LYS A 142 -1.03 -20.08 -10.33
CA LYS A 142 -2.17 -20.19 -11.24
C LYS A 142 -2.32 -21.63 -11.77
N GLU A 143 -1.24 -22.26 -12.20
CA GLU A 143 -1.20 -23.66 -12.61
C GLU A 143 -1.66 -24.61 -11.50
N ASN A 144 -1.33 -24.28 -10.25
CA ASN A 144 -1.81 -25.00 -9.05
C ASN A 144 -3.23 -24.57 -8.61
N SER A 145 -4.01 -23.93 -9.49
CA SER A 145 -5.43 -23.60 -9.26
C SER A 145 -5.67 -22.56 -8.17
N TYR A 146 -4.79 -21.56 -8.02
CA TYR A 146 -5.12 -20.39 -7.23
C TYR A 146 -6.30 -19.63 -7.86
N SER A 147 -7.38 -19.47 -7.09
CA SER A 147 -8.65 -18.91 -7.56
C SER A 147 -8.89 -17.45 -7.15
N GLY A 148 -8.05 -16.90 -6.28
CA GLY A 148 -8.18 -15.51 -5.81
C GLY A 148 -7.69 -14.47 -6.81
N GLU A 149 -7.88 -13.20 -6.49
CA GLU A 149 -7.48 -12.08 -7.32
C GLU A 149 -5.98 -11.76 -7.13
N ILE A 150 -5.22 -11.70 -8.23
CA ILE A 150 -3.83 -11.21 -8.23
C ILE A 150 -3.84 -9.77 -8.73
N ILE A 151 -3.35 -8.86 -7.90
CA ILE A 151 -3.29 -7.42 -8.16
C ILE A 151 -1.83 -7.02 -8.33
N ALA A 152 -1.46 -6.48 -9.50
CA ALA A 152 -0.17 -5.85 -9.66
C ALA A 152 -0.08 -4.59 -8.78
N ARG A 153 0.88 -4.56 -7.86
CA ARG A 153 1.07 -3.45 -6.91
C ARG A 153 2.32 -2.67 -7.28
N MET A 154 2.13 -1.51 -7.92
CA MET A 154 3.21 -0.65 -8.40
C MET A 154 3.53 0.45 -7.39
N THR A 155 4.80 0.83 -7.32
CA THR A 155 5.26 2.08 -6.70
C THR A 155 5.98 2.90 -7.76
N LEU A 156 5.48 4.10 -8.01
CA LEU A 156 6.06 5.03 -8.97
C LEU A 156 7.08 5.92 -8.25
N SER A 157 8.30 5.85 -8.69
CA SER A 157 9.39 6.72 -8.24
C SER A 157 9.62 7.89 -9.19
N ILE A 158 10.38 8.86 -8.71
CA ILE A 158 10.78 10.04 -9.50
C ILE A 158 11.52 9.67 -10.80
N GLU A 159 12.16 8.49 -10.82
CA GLU A 159 12.91 7.97 -11.97
C GLU A 159 12.02 7.25 -13.01
N SER A 160 10.74 7.03 -12.72
CA SER A 160 9.83 6.25 -13.56
C SER A 160 8.42 6.88 -13.56
N PRO A 161 8.25 8.08 -14.13
CA PRO A 161 6.97 8.82 -14.11
C PRO A 161 5.93 8.25 -15.07
N ASP A 162 6.32 7.45 -16.07
CA ASP A 162 5.43 6.96 -17.11
C ASP A 162 4.57 5.78 -16.64
N ILE A 163 3.42 6.12 -16.06
CA ILE A 163 2.43 5.12 -15.61
C ILE A 163 1.70 4.46 -16.79
N TYR A 164 1.52 5.15 -17.91
CA TYR A 164 0.72 4.66 -19.03
C TYR A 164 1.35 3.41 -19.63
N ASP A 165 2.60 3.48 -20.06
CA ASP A 165 3.30 2.36 -20.70
C ASP A 165 3.50 1.20 -19.71
N GLN A 166 3.78 1.50 -18.45
CA GLN A 166 3.94 0.46 -17.43
C GLN A 166 2.63 -0.29 -17.13
N VAL A 167 1.49 0.40 -17.10
CA VAL A 167 0.17 -0.24 -16.94
C VAL A 167 -0.20 -1.06 -18.18
N LEU A 168 0.05 -0.55 -19.38
CA LEU A 168 -0.19 -1.28 -20.62
C LEU A 168 0.64 -2.56 -20.69
N HIS A 169 1.91 -2.50 -20.29
CA HIS A 169 2.75 -3.68 -20.19
C HIS A 169 2.13 -4.73 -19.25
N LEU A 170 1.73 -4.34 -18.03
CA LEU A 170 1.12 -5.27 -17.08
C LEU A 170 -0.18 -5.89 -17.63
N ILE A 171 -1.00 -5.11 -18.34
CA ILE A 171 -2.20 -5.62 -18.99
C ILE A 171 -1.83 -6.65 -20.08
N SER A 172 -0.79 -6.37 -20.89
CA SER A 172 -0.37 -7.25 -21.99
C SER A 172 0.13 -8.62 -21.52
N ILE A 173 0.73 -8.68 -20.32
CA ILE A 173 1.18 -9.93 -19.69
C ILE A 173 0.14 -10.61 -18.80
N GLY A 174 -1.13 -10.13 -18.84
CA GLY A 174 -2.28 -10.81 -18.28
C GLY A 174 -2.72 -10.37 -16.88
N PHE A 175 -2.29 -9.21 -16.38
CA PHE A 175 -2.90 -8.62 -15.20
C PHE A 175 -4.22 -7.94 -15.55
N SER A 176 -5.30 -8.37 -14.91
CA SER A 176 -6.62 -7.73 -15.00
C SER A 176 -6.87 -6.68 -13.92
N SER A 177 -6.02 -6.66 -12.91
CA SER A 177 -6.17 -5.85 -11.69
C SER A 177 -4.84 -5.18 -11.37
N ILE A 178 -4.84 -3.84 -11.35
CA ILE A 178 -3.63 -3.05 -11.13
C ILE A 178 -3.91 -1.95 -10.10
N HIS A 179 -2.99 -1.80 -9.16
CA HIS A 179 -3.01 -0.72 -8.18
C HIS A 179 -1.63 -0.04 -8.16
N TRP A 180 -1.60 1.26 -8.26
CA TRP A 180 -0.36 2.03 -8.12
C TRP A 180 -0.45 3.08 -7.03
N GLN A 181 0.70 3.46 -6.51
CA GLN A 181 0.91 4.60 -5.64
C GLN A 181 2.17 5.33 -6.07
N ILE A 182 2.22 6.63 -5.81
CA ILE A 182 3.45 7.39 -5.91
C ILE A 182 4.26 7.12 -4.65
N ASP A 183 5.58 7.00 -4.79
CA ASP A 183 6.51 6.89 -3.69
C ASP A 183 6.23 7.96 -2.63
N ALA A 184 6.31 7.57 -1.37
CA ALA A 184 5.95 8.45 -0.27
C ALA A 184 6.99 9.53 0.03
N GLY A 185 8.23 9.39 -0.48
CA GLY A 185 9.31 10.34 -0.20
C GLY A 185 9.63 10.39 1.30
N PHE A 186 10.43 9.44 1.79
CA PHE A 186 10.64 9.26 3.22
C PHE A 186 11.61 10.26 3.84
N TYR A 187 12.43 10.91 3.02
CA TYR A 187 13.52 11.75 3.50
C TYR A 187 13.34 13.21 3.09
N GLY A 188 13.66 14.13 3.99
CA GLY A 188 13.66 15.55 3.67
C GLY A 188 14.66 15.90 2.58
N TYR A 189 15.82 15.24 2.56
CA TYR A 189 16.85 15.42 1.55
C TYR A 189 16.54 14.81 0.18
N ASP A 190 15.59 13.89 0.07
CA ASP A 190 15.12 13.35 -1.23
C ASP A 190 14.40 14.39 -2.07
N TYR A 191 14.00 15.51 -1.47
CA TYR A 191 13.28 16.53 -2.18
C TYR A 191 14.20 17.39 -3.03
N ASP A 192 14.17 17.15 -4.32
CA ASP A 192 14.70 18.03 -5.37
C ASP A 192 13.51 18.65 -6.12
N LYS A 193 13.35 19.98 -5.97
CA LYS A 193 12.21 20.71 -6.54
C LYS A 193 12.12 20.59 -8.06
N GLU A 194 13.24 20.64 -8.76
CA GLU A 194 13.27 20.63 -10.23
C GLU A 194 12.93 19.25 -10.76
N LYS A 195 13.60 18.22 -10.26
CA LYS A 195 13.32 16.83 -10.61
C LYS A 195 11.89 16.45 -10.27
N PHE A 196 11.39 16.87 -9.11
CA PHE A 196 10.03 16.53 -8.70
C PHE A 196 8.97 17.30 -9.50
N SER A 197 9.25 18.55 -9.91
CA SER A 197 8.36 19.30 -10.82
C SER A 197 8.28 18.63 -12.19
N LEU A 198 9.41 18.14 -12.71
CA LEU A 198 9.45 17.39 -13.96
C LEU A 198 8.67 16.07 -13.84
N PHE A 199 8.92 15.31 -12.77
CA PHE A 199 8.17 14.09 -12.47
C PHE A 199 6.65 14.35 -12.46
N VAL A 200 6.18 15.39 -11.77
CA VAL A 200 4.74 15.70 -11.71
C VAL A 200 4.17 16.01 -13.08
N LYS A 201 4.89 16.77 -13.90
CA LYS A 201 4.48 17.10 -15.28
C LYS A 201 4.37 15.84 -16.14
N GLU A 202 5.39 14.99 -16.12
CA GLU A 202 5.41 13.77 -16.93
C GLU A 202 4.37 12.77 -16.43
N TYR A 203 4.25 12.59 -15.13
CA TYR A 203 3.21 11.75 -14.53
C TYR A 203 1.81 12.22 -14.90
N ASN A 204 1.50 13.53 -14.85
CA ASN A 204 0.19 14.05 -15.20
C ASN A 204 -0.13 13.83 -16.69
N ASN A 205 0.85 14.02 -17.57
CA ASN A 205 0.67 13.72 -19.00
C ASN A 205 0.41 12.22 -19.24
N SER A 206 1.14 11.36 -18.56
CA SER A 206 0.99 9.91 -18.67
C SER A 206 -0.34 9.43 -18.08
N ILE A 207 -0.77 9.98 -16.93
CA ILE A 207 -2.05 9.62 -16.31
C ILE A 207 -3.24 10.07 -17.16
N ALA A 208 -3.15 11.21 -17.86
CA ALA A 208 -4.19 11.65 -18.78
C ALA A 208 -4.39 10.63 -19.92
N LYS A 209 -3.30 10.18 -20.55
CA LYS A 209 -3.37 9.11 -21.57
C LYS A 209 -3.99 7.83 -21.01
N LEU A 210 -3.66 7.46 -19.76
CA LEU A 210 -4.20 6.26 -19.12
C LEU A 210 -5.70 6.41 -18.84
N ILE A 211 -6.17 7.58 -18.46
CA ILE A 211 -7.61 7.86 -18.27
C ILE A 211 -8.36 7.71 -19.60
N ASP A 212 -7.86 8.31 -20.69
CA ASP A 212 -8.47 8.19 -22.00
C ASP A 212 -8.53 6.74 -22.49
N PHE A 213 -7.46 5.98 -22.32
CA PHE A 213 -7.41 4.55 -22.59
C PHE A 213 -8.46 3.78 -21.77
N TRP A 214 -8.54 4.03 -20.47
CA TRP A 214 -9.48 3.36 -19.57
C TRP A 214 -10.93 3.69 -19.92
N MET A 215 -11.24 4.96 -20.20
CA MET A 215 -12.57 5.41 -20.63
C MET A 215 -12.98 4.76 -21.96
N ASN A 216 -12.07 4.67 -22.91
CA ASN A 216 -12.33 3.98 -24.17
C ASN A 216 -12.57 2.48 -23.96
N SER A 217 -11.84 1.83 -23.05
CA SER A 217 -12.09 0.43 -22.68
C SER A 217 -13.49 0.24 -22.11
N ILE A 218 -13.96 1.15 -21.25
CA ILE A 218 -15.32 1.10 -20.69
C ILE A 218 -16.38 1.29 -21.80
N ARG A 219 -16.20 2.27 -22.70
CA ARG A 219 -17.10 2.47 -23.86
C ARG A 219 -17.21 1.20 -24.72
N ASN A 220 -16.13 0.42 -24.81
CA ASN A 220 -16.09 -0.89 -25.46
C ASN A 220 -16.51 -2.05 -24.54
N LYS A 221 -17.23 -1.78 -23.44
CA LYS A 221 -17.75 -2.76 -22.48
C LYS A 221 -16.69 -3.61 -21.79
N LYS A 222 -15.43 -3.13 -21.73
CA LYS A 222 -14.32 -3.78 -21.04
C LYS A 222 -13.88 -2.92 -19.85
N VAL A 223 -14.23 -3.37 -18.64
CA VAL A 223 -13.81 -2.68 -17.41
C VAL A 223 -12.51 -3.30 -16.91
N LEU A 224 -11.42 -2.56 -17.05
CA LEU A 224 -10.14 -2.90 -16.43
C LEU A 224 -10.14 -2.46 -14.97
N LYS A 225 -9.72 -3.34 -14.06
CA LYS A 225 -9.68 -3.03 -12.63
C LYS A 225 -8.45 -2.18 -12.26
N LEU A 226 -8.44 -0.94 -12.73
CA LEU A 226 -7.48 0.08 -12.31
C LEU A 226 -7.96 0.69 -10.99
N TYR A 227 -7.51 0.14 -9.87
CA TYR A 227 -8.05 0.43 -8.54
C TYR A 227 -8.08 1.92 -8.15
N PRO A 228 -7.05 2.75 -8.47
CA PRO A 228 -7.12 4.18 -8.17
C PRO A 228 -8.26 4.89 -8.90
N PHE A 229 -8.62 4.48 -10.12
CA PHE A 229 -9.76 5.04 -10.86
C PHE A 229 -11.08 4.50 -10.32
N LEU A 230 -11.18 3.18 -10.13
CA LEU A 230 -12.38 2.57 -9.57
C LEU A 230 -12.76 3.16 -8.22
N GLY A 231 -11.77 3.41 -7.34
CA GLY A 231 -12.01 4.03 -6.03
C GLY A 231 -12.57 5.45 -6.13
N ILE A 232 -12.13 6.24 -7.12
CA ILE A 232 -12.66 7.59 -7.36
C ILE A 232 -14.08 7.51 -7.91
N VAL A 233 -14.30 6.70 -8.95
CA VAL A 233 -15.63 6.54 -9.57
C VAL A 233 -16.65 6.02 -8.57
N ASN A 234 -16.29 5.00 -7.77
CA ASN A 234 -17.18 4.49 -6.72
C ASN A 234 -17.59 5.59 -5.71
N SER A 235 -16.64 6.41 -5.27
CA SER A 235 -16.95 7.52 -4.35
C SER A 235 -17.85 8.57 -5.00
N LEU A 236 -17.68 8.86 -6.29
CA LEU A 236 -18.52 9.81 -7.01
C LEU A 236 -19.95 9.27 -7.20
N LEU A 237 -20.08 8.01 -7.62
CA LEU A 237 -21.40 7.37 -7.86
C LEU A 237 -22.21 7.22 -6.56
N ASN A 238 -21.54 6.92 -5.44
CA ASN A 238 -22.20 6.71 -4.14
C ASN A 238 -22.21 7.98 -3.26
N ASN A 239 -21.74 9.12 -3.77
CA ASN A 239 -21.58 10.37 -3.02
C ASN A 239 -20.81 10.17 -1.68
N GLU A 240 -19.81 9.28 -1.70
CA GLU A 240 -19.02 8.96 -0.53
C GLU A 240 -17.96 10.03 -0.26
N LYS A 241 -17.89 10.48 0.98
CA LYS A 241 -16.84 11.38 1.46
C LYS A 241 -15.64 10.56 1.93
N SER A 242 -14.59 10.53 1.11
CA SER A 242 -13.38 9.80 1.47
C SER A 242 -12.57 10.54 2.55
N SER A 243 -12.10 9.77 3.54
CA SER A 243 -11.12 10.24 4.51
C SER A 243 -9.97 9.23 4.47
N LEU A 244 -8.77 9.68 4.03
CA LEU A 244 -7.61 8.79 3.81
C LEU A 244 -7.99 7.52 3.02
N ARG A 245 -7.96 7.59 1.70
CA ARG A 245 -8.44 6.52 0.81
C ARG A 245 -7.88 5.13 1.08
N CYS A 246 -6.69 5.05 1.69
CA CYS A 246 -6.13 3.78 2.16
C CYS A 246 -6.77 3.28 3.46
N GLY A 247 -7.59 4.10 4.13
CA GLY A 247 -8.24 3.78 5.40
C GLY A 247 -7.37 3.98 6.65
N ALA A 248 -6.12 4.42 6.51
CA ALA A 248 -5.17 4.54 7.62
C ALA A 248 -5.75 5.36 8.79
N GLY A 249 -5.80 4.75 9.99
CA GLY A 249 -6.33 5.39 11.19
C GLY A 249 -7.85 5.69 11.18
N HIS A 250 -8.60 5.08 10.27
CA HIS A 250 -10.07 5.19 10.19
C HIS A 250 -10.75 3.83 10.03
N SER A 251 -10.57 3.18 8.91
CA SER A 251 -11.12 1.86 8.57
C SER A 251 -10.04 0.80 8.41
N GLY A 252 -8.78 1.20 8.53
CA GLY A 252 -7.61 0.33 8.44
C GLY A 252 -6.57 0.69 9.50
N TYR A 253 -6.00 -0.33 10.13
CA TYR A 253 -4.93 -0.23 11.11
C TYR A 253 -3.86 -1.30 10.81
N ALA A 254 -2.66 -1.11 11.34
CA ALA A 254 -1.67 -2.17 11.34
C ALA A 254 -1.47 -2.69 12.76
N ILE A 255 -1.23 -4.00 12.87
CA ILE A 255 -0.85 -4.68 14.11
C ILE A 255 0.63 -4.96 14.01
N ARG A 256 1.41 -4.35 14.88
CA ARG A 256 2.87 -4.49 14.96
C ARG A 256 3.26 -5.89 15.41
N THR A 257 4.52 -6.21 15.27
CA THR A 257 5.11 -7.50 15.70
C THR A 257 4.99 -7.76 17.20
N ASP A 258 4.80 -6.70 18.03
CA ASP A 258 4.55 -6.77 19.47
C ASP A 258 3.05 -6.78 19.84
N GLY A 259 2.14 -6.66 18.87
CA GLY A 259 0.70 -6.64 19.10
C GLY A 259 0.08 -5.25 19.31
N LYS A 260 0.87 -4.17 19.32
CA LYS A 260 0.33 -2.81 19.34
C LYS A 260 -0.34 -2.49 18.01
N LEU A 261 -1.45 -1.74 18.04
CA LEU A 261 -2.12 -1.24 16.85
C LEU A 261 -1.64 0.16 16.52
N VAL A 262 -1.36 0.40 15.25
CA VAL A 262 -0.92 1.68 14.72
C VAL A 262 -1.77 2.09 13.52
N ALA A 263 -1.87 3.38 13.26
CA ALA A 263 -2.71 3.92 12.17
C ALA A 263 -2.29 3.45 10.77
N CYS A 264 -1.00 3.23 10.55
CA CYS A 264 -0.46 2.91 9.23
C CYS A 264 0.77 2.00 9.36
N PRO A 265 0.91 0.95 8.54
CA PRO A 265 2.07 0.07 8.60
C PRO A 265 3.40 0.79 8.30
N ILE A 266 3.39 1.82 7.44
CA ILE A 266 4.58 2.63 7.11
C ILE A 266 5.09 3.42 8.32
N MET A 267 4.22 3.70 9.31
CA MET A 267 4.50 4.50 10.49
C MET A 267 4.48 3.65 11.76
N SER A 268 4.76 2.37 11.65
CA SER A 268 4.66 1.42 12.76
C SER A 268 5.55 1.76 13.96
N TRP A 269 6.59 2.53 13.74
CA TRP A 269 7.60 2.95 14.72
C TRP A 269 7.39 4.37 15.27
N VAL A 270 6.39 5.12 14.83
CA VAL A 270 6.07 6.46 15.38
C VAL A 270 5.07 6.32 16.52
N GLU A 271 5.47 6.74 17.75
CA GLU A 271 4.62 6.61 18.95
C GLU A 271 3.26 7.27 18.80
N ASP A 272 3.19 8.44 18.20
CA ASP A 272 1.95 9.18 18.02
C ASP A 272 0.91 8.43 17.18
N PHE A 273 1.33 7.45 16.37
CA PHE A 273 0.47 6.62 15.56
C PHE A 273 -0.05 5.38 16.28
N ILE A 274 0.40 5.12 17.50
CA ILE A 274 -0.17 4.06 18.33
C ILE A 274 -1.63 4.39 18.61
N SER A 275 -2.49 3.47 18.23
CA SER A 275 -3.95 3.61 18.28
C SER A 275 -4.59 2.75 19.36
N GLY A 276 -3.86 1.78 19.89
CA GLY A 276 -4.31 0.83 20.90
C GLY A 276 -3.47 -0.46 20.88
N ASP A 277 -4.03 -1.52 21.42
CA ASP A 277 -3.45 -2.88 21.47
C ASP A 277 -4.54 -3.95 21.26
N LEU A 278 -4.19 -5.23 21.35
CA LEU A 278 -5.12 -6.35 21.19
C LEU A 278 -6.20 -6.46 22.30
N ASN A 279 -6.08 -5.71 23.39
CA ASN A 279 -7.12 -5.62 24.44
C ASN A 279 -8.15 -4.53 24.14
N SER A 280 -7.82 -3.61 23.25
CA SER A 280 -8.67 -2.47 22.88
C SER A 280 -9.96 -2.92 22.18
N GLU A 281 -10.97 -2.04 22.18
CA GLU A 281 -12.17 -2.19 21.37
C GLU A 281 -11.95 -1.54 19.98
N PRO A 282 -12.21 -2.23 18.85
CA PRO A 282 -11.99 -1.66 17.52
C PRO A 282 -12.66 -0.30 17.30
N LYS A 283 -13.85 -0.09 17.84
CA LYS A 283 -14.58 1.19 17.75
C LYS A 283 -13.92 2.35 18.49
N ASN A 284 -13.07 2.07 19.47
CA ASN A 284 -12.41 3.03 20.34
C ASN A 284 -10.96 3.31 19.93
N LEU A 285 -10.45 2.69 18.86
CA LEU A 285 -9.11 2.95 18.36
C LEU A 285 -8.95 4.43 18.00
N LYS A 286 -7.79 5.01 18.34
CA LYS A 286 -7.46 6.40 18.01
C LYS A 286 -7.59 6.64 16.50
N ARG A 287 -8.34 7.67 16.12
CA ARG A 287 -8.55 8.09 14.74
C ARG A 287 -7.68 9.30 14.42
N PHE A 288 -7.32 9.42 13.15
CA PHE A 288 -6.45 10.49 12.67
C PHE A 288 -7.18 11.36 11.65
N PRO A 289 -7.30 12.68 11.91
CA PRO A 289 -7.92 13.59 10.96
C PRO A 289 -7.05 13.76 9.71
N ILE A 290 -7.68 14.17 8.63
CA ILE A 290 -6.94 14.68 7.45
C ILE A 290 -6.24 15.99 7.82
N ALA A 291 -5.14 16.32 7.12
CA ALA A 291 -4.39 17.53 7.41
C ALA A 291 -5.25 18.80 7.31
N GLU A 292 -5.03 19.76 8.20
CA GLU A 292 -5.75 21.04 8.26
C GLU A 292 -5.75 21.80 6.92
N ARG A 293 -4.63 21.77 6.19
CA ARG A 293 -4.50 22.35 4.84
C ARG A 293 -5.53 21.82 3.84
N CYS A 294 -6.11 20.67 4.11
CA CYS A 294 -7.15 20.06 3.27
C CYS A 294 -8.56 20.58 3.59
N ASN A 295 -8.76 21.32 4.70
CA ASN A 295 -10.10 21.73 5.14
C ASN A 295 -10.85 22.54 4.09
N ASN A 296 -10.17 23.44 3.39
CA ASN A 296 -10.73 24.30 2.34
C ASN A 296 -10.47 23.76 0.92
N CYS A 297 -9.98 22.53 0.76
CA CYS A 297 -9.69 21.97 -0.55
C CYS A 297 -10.97 21.49 -1.24
N GLN A 298 -11.23 21.96 -2.46
CA GLN A 298 -12.41 21.60 -3.24
C GLN A 298 -12.53 20.10 -3.53
N ILE A 299 -11.39 19.38 -3.65
CA ILE A 299 -11.38 17.94 -3.92
C ILE A 299 -11.15 17.10 -2.66
N LYS A 300 -11.30 17.69 -1.48
CA LYS A 300 -11.07 17.05 -0.18
C LYS A 300 -11.73 15.67 -0.07
N TYR A 301 -12.98 15.57 -0.44
CA TYR A 301 -13.75 14.33 -0.31
C TYR A 301 -13.47 13.29 -1.40
N ILE A 302 -12.90 13.70 -2.52
CA ILE A 302 -12.43 12.80 -3.58
C ILE A 302 -11.02 12.31 -3.26
N CYS A 303 -10.13 13.21 -2.87
CA CYS A 303 -8.75 12.92 -2.54
C CYS A 303 -8.60 12.19 -1.18
N GLY A 304 -9.40 12.59 -0.18
CA GLY A 304 -9.33 12.07 1.19
C GLY A 304 -8.11 12.53 1.98
N GLY A 305 -7.40 13.59 1.54
CA GLY A 305 -6.21 14.10 2.24
C GLY A 305 -4.92 13.36 1.93
N ARG A 306 -4.93 12.43 0.97
CA ARG A 306 -3.79 11.63 0.49
C ARG A 306 -3.20 10.67 1.53
N CYS A 307 -1.95 10.93 1.93
CA CYS A 307 -1.16 10.08 2.81
C CYS A 307 -1.05 10.69 4.21
N LEU A 308 -1.39 9.91 5.23
CA LEU A 308 -1.28 10.33 6.63
C LEU A 308 0.19 10.62 7.00
N TYR A 309 1.12 9.79 6.54
CA TYR A 309 2.55 9.97 6.72
C TYR A 309 3.01 11.36 6.26
N TRP A 310 2.70 11.73 5.01
CA TRP A 310 3.05 13.03 4.44
C TRP A 310 2.45 14.21 5.21
N SER A 311 1.19 14.04 5.57
CA SER A 311 0.44 15.09 6.25
C SER A 311 0.95 15.35 7.65
N TYR A 312 1.46 14.31 8.31
CA TYR A 312 1.88 14.37 9.70
C TYR A 312 3.35 14.78 9.83
N LEU A 313 4.28 14.05 9.22
CA LEU A 313 5.71 14.31 9.38
C LEU A 313 6.19 15.58 8.67
N LYS A 314 5.52 15.97 7.58
CA LYS A 314 5.85 17.19 6.83
C LYS A 314 7.36 17.29 6.51
N LEU A 315 7.94 16.20 6.03
CA LEU A 315 9.37 16.12 5.74
C LEU A 315 9.77 17.07 4.62
N TRP A 316 8.91 17.22 3.62
CA TRP A 316 9.14 18.10 2.48
C TRP A 316 8.60 19.51 2.73
N PRO A 317 9.19 20.53 2.09
CA PRO A 317 8.69 21.89 2.19
C PRO A 317 7.28 22.03 1.57
N GLU A 318 6.58 23.13 1.87
CA GLU A 318 5.20 23.36 1.40
C GLU A 318 5.08 23.27 -0.12
N LYS A 319 6.10 23.73 -0.87
CA LYS A 319 6.13 23.63 -2.34
C LYS A 319 6.12 22.18 -2.81
N GLY A 320 6.81 21.28 -2.14
CA GLY A 320 6.76 19.84 -2.44
C GLY A 320 5.37 19.25 -2.18
N ASN A 321 4.70 19.69 -1.12
CA ASN A 321 3.33 19.31 -0.83
C ASN A 321 2.34 19.81 -1.91
N GLU A 322 2.52 21.02 -2.42
CA GLU A 322 1.71 21.56 -3.53
C GLU A 322 1.88 20.72 -4.80
N LEU A 323 3.13 20.42 -5.17
CA LEU A 323 3.46 19.60 -6.33
C LEU A 323 2.78 18.22 -6.25
N ILE A 324 2.89 17.55 -5.10
CA ILE A 324 2.24 16.26 -4.92
C ILE A 324 0.71 16.37 -4.96
N CYS A 325 0.10 17.46 -4.49
CA CYS A 325 -1.32 17.71 -4.62
C CYS A 325 -1.75 17.86 -6.08
N ASN A 326 -0.90 18.44 -6.93
CA ASN A 326 -1.19 18.63 -8.34
C ASN A 326 -1.31 17.30 -9.09
N THR A 327 -0.64 16.22 -8.65
CA THR A 327 -0.84 14.87 -9.22
C THR A 327 -2.28 14.34 -9.10
N ILE A 328 -3.12 14.99 -8.30
CA ILE A 328 -4.54 14.63 -8.12
C ILE A 328 -5.47 15.72 -8.63
N LYS A 329 -5.11 17.00 -8.47
CA LYS A 329 -5.95 18.11 -8.92
C LYS A 329 -6.14 18.11 -10.43
N ASP A 330 -5.07 17.83 -11.18
CA ASP A 330 -5.12 17.79 -12.64
C ASP A 330 -6.02 16.67 -13.18
N ARG A 331 -6.20 15.59 -12.40
CA ARG A 331 -7.15 14.52 -12.75
C ARG A 331 -8.63 14.98 -12.72
N LYS A 332 -8.95 16.05 -12.03
CA LYS A 332 -10.32 16.59 -11.98
C LYS A 332 -10.76 17.19 -13.29
N SER A 333 -9.84 17.70 -14.11
CA SER A 333 -10.16 18.27 -15.43
C SER A 333 -10.44 17.19 -16.48
N VAL A 334 -10.27 15.91 -16.16
CA VAL A 334 -10.39 14.78 -17.07
C VAL A 334 -11.53 13.82 -16.67
N VAL A 335 -12.14 14.00 -15.49
CA VAL A 335 -13.32 13.29 -14.98
C VAL A 335 -14.49 14.24 -14.84
#